data_bceabd009e184e44642c10a6df7c8ac8
#
_entry.id   bceabd009e184e44642c10a6df7c8ac8
#
_cell.length_a   1.000
_cell.length_b   1.000
_cell.length_c   1.000
_cell.angle_alpha   90.00
_cell.angle_beta   90.00
_cell.angle_gamma   90.00
#
_symmetry.space_group_name_H-M   'P 1'
#
loop_
_entity.id
_entity.type
_entity.pdbx_description
1 polymer ?
#
loop_
_entity_poly.entity_id
_entity_poly.type
_entity_poly.pdbx_seq_one_letter_code
_entity_poly.pdbx_strand_id
1 'polypeptide(L)'
;MEISKYQEIATRIHNDELNLNESITCYGLGLTQSTGNVTDLIKQHMFCNVPIDKGIMINELSESLWNIANLANVLGINLDAIAGHSVNAIMMNKPNQSIDVDNGIKQGDKVLLHGSEYYVDGVIGNLLLISNDEDDRQVNMQDVKKVNKE
;
A
#
# COMPACT_ATOMS: atom_id res chain seq x y z
N MET A 1 2.87 -12.68 -4.05
CA MET A 1 2.13 -12.98 -2.80
C MET A 1 1.28 -11.76 -2.50
N GLU A 2 -0.01 -11.96 -2.26
CA GLU A 2 -0.94 -10.87 -1.89
C GLU A 2 -0.63 -10.35 -0.49
N ILE A 3 -0.86 -9.06 -0.23
CA ILE A 3 -0.49 -8.44 1.04
C ILE A 3 -1.36 -8.93 2.21
N SER A 4 -2.64 -9.22 1.96
CA SER A 4 -3.54 -9.87 2.91
C SER A 4 -3.05 -11.25 3.33
N LYS A 5 -2.54 -12.03 2.36
CA LYS A 5 -1.94 -13.34 2.63
C LYS A 5 -0.65 -13.23 3.44
N TYR A 6 0.15 -12.19 3.19
CA TYR A 6 1.32 -11.91 4.01
C TYR A 6 0.92 -11.61 5.46
N GLN A 7 -0.08 -10.75 5.69
CA GLN A 7 -0.56 -10.43 7.04
C GLN A 7 -1.02 -11.70 7.78
N GLU A 8 -1.81 -12.55 7.13
CA GLU A 8 -2.25 -13.83 7.70
C GLU A 8 -1.08 -14.71 8.15
N ILE A 9 -0.01 -14.80 7.34
CA ILE A 9 1.16 -15.61 7.65
C ILE A 9 1.99 -14.97 8.75
N ALA A 10 2.25 -13.67 8.67
CA ALA A 10 3.09 -12.92 9.61
C ALA A 10 2.52 -12.94 11.04
N THR A 11 1.20 -12.96 11.16
CA THR A 11 0.50 -12.91 12.45
C THR A 11 0.33 -14.27 13.12
N ARG A 12 0.67 -15.38 12.45
CA ARG A 12 0.61 -16.74 13.05
C ARG A 12 1.58 -16.96 14.20
N ILE A 13 2.61 -16.10 14.32
CA ILE A 13 3.66 -16.21 15.36
C ILE A 13 3.43 -15.13 16.43
N HIS A 14 2.21 -14.60 16.53
CA HIS A 14 1.86 -13.67 17.60
C HIS A 14 1.95 -14.36 18.96
N ASN A 15 2.50 -13.65 19.96
CA ASN A 15 2.50 -14.15 21.33
C ASN A 15 1.15 -13.88 22.00
N ASP A 16 0.32 -14.90 22.09
CA ASP A 16 -1.03 -14.84 22.69
C ASP A 16 -1.03 -14.55 24.21
N GLU A 17 0.13 -14.59 24.87
CA GLU A 17 0.28 -14.28 26.30
C GLU A 17 0.29 -12.76 26.57
N LEU A 18 0.56 -11.95 25.53
CA LEU A 18 0.63 -10.49 25.66
C LEU A 18 -0.79 -9.88 25.64
N ASN A 19 -1.06 -8.98 26.57
CA ASN A 19 -2.27 -8.16 26.48
C ASN A 19 -2.17 -7.12 25.35
N LEU A 20 -3.29 -6.46 25.04
CA LEU A 20 -3.36 -5.50 23.93
C LEU A 20 -2.29 -4.39 24.01
N ASN A 21 -2.09 -3.79 25.17
CA ASN A 21 -1.13 -2.71 25.33
C ASN A 21 0.32 -3.20 25.22
N GLU A 22 0.61 -4.38 25.76
CA GLU A 22 1.92 -5.02 25.63
C GLU A 22 2.23 -5.36 24.16
N SER A 23 1.27 -5.90 23.44
CA SER A 23 1.40 -6.20 22.02
C SER A 23 1.64 -4.93 21.19
N ILE A 24 0.87 -3.87 21.39
CA ILE A 24 1.06 -2.58 20.72
C ILE A 24 2.47 -2.04 21.01
N THR A 25 2.89 -2.09 22.27
CA THR A 25 4.21 -1.61 22.69
C THR A 25 5.32 -2.43 22.05
N CYS A 26 5.21 -3.76 22.07
CA CYS A 26 6.19 -4.67 21.51
C CYS A 26 6.42 -4.41 20.00
N TYR A 27 5.35 -4.40 19.22
CA TYR A 27 5.46 -4.20 17.76
C TYR A 27 5.80 -2.74 17.40
N GLY A 28 5.32 -1.75 18.19
CA GLY A 28 5.70 -0.35 17.99
C GLY A 28 7.18 -0.09 18.25
N LEU A 29 7.73 -0.65 19.32
CA LEU A 29 9.16 -0.55 19.61
C LEU A 29 10.00 -1.35 18.60
N GLY A 30 9.57 -2.55 18.20
CA GLY A 30 10.21 -3.35 17.17
C GLY A 30 10.28 -2.61 15.82
N LEU A 31 9.21 -1.94 15.43
CA LEU A 31 9.20 -1.09 14.24
C LEU A 31 10.19 0.06 14.35
N THR A 32 10.25 0.72 15.50
CA THR A 32 11.22 1.80 15.75
C THR A 32 12.65 1.30 15.66
N GLN A 33 12.94 0.12 16.21
CA GLN A 33 14.26 -0.49 16.16
C GLN A 33 14.68 -0.80 14.72
N SER A 34 13.87 -1.53 13.97
CA SER A 34 14.20 -1.94 12.58
C SER A 34 14.34 -0.75 11.64
N THR A 35 13.48 0.26 11.77
CA THR A 35 13.62 1.51 10.99
C THR A 35 14.83 2.33 11.42
N GLY A 36 15.23 2.28 12.69
CA GLY A 36 16.47 2.87 13.20
C GLY A 36 17.70 2.21 12.58
N ASN A 37 17.72 0.87 12.49
CA ASN A 37 18.78 0.11 11.84
C ASN A 37 18.91 0.45 10.34
N VAL A 38 17.78 0.57 9.62
CA VAL A 38 17.78 1.05 8.23
C VAL A 38 18.42 2.44 8.13
N THR A 39 18.07 3.34 9.04
CA THR A 39 18.62 4.69 9.07
C THR A 39 20.12 4.68 9.32
N ASP A 40 20.61 3.80 10.21
CA ASP A 40 22.04 3.69 10.50
C ASP A 40 22.84 3.13 9.30
N LEU A 41 22.30 2.15 8.58
CA LEU A 41 22.88 1.66 7.31
C LEU A 41 23.02 2.78 6.27
N ILE A 42 21.99 3.59 6.11
CA ILE A 42 22.02 4.75 5.21
C ILE A 42 23.07 5.77 5.67
N LYS A 43 23.12 6.07 6.97
CA LYS A 43 24.08 7.00 7.56
C LYS A 43 25.53 6.52 7.34
N GLN A 44 25.81 5.25 7.58
CA GLN A 44 27.13 4.66 7.33
C GLN A 44 27.53 4.79 5.85
N HIS A 45 26.59 4.55 4.95
CA HIS A 45 26.82 4.74 3.52
C HIS A 45 27.14 6.20 3.16
N MET A 46 26.34 7.14 3.65
CA MET A 46 26.45 8.56 3.27
C MET A 46 27.66 9.27 3.89
N PHE A 47 28.01 8.93 5.12
CA PHE A 47 29.03 9.68 5.88
C PHE A 47 30.32 8.90 6.11
N CYS A 48 30.29 7.59 6.05
CA CYS A 48 31.46 6.73 6.28
C CYS A 48 31.93 6.01 5.02
N ASN A 49 31.26 6.20 3.89
CA ASN A 49 31.57 5.57 2.60
C ASN A 49 31.51 4.02 2.63
N VAL A 50 30.71 3.47 3.55
CA VAL A 50 30.49 2.02 3.67
C VAL A 50 29.43 1.60 2.64
N PRO A 51 29.69 0.62 1.77
CA PRO A 51 28.68 0.12 0.84
C PRO A 51 27.46 -0.43 1.59
N ILE A 52 26.25 -0.16 1.08
CA ILE A 52 25.03 -0.75 1.63
C ILE A 52 25.04 -2.26 1.37
N ASP A 53 25.03 -3.04 2.45
CA ASP A 53 24.77 -4.47 2.37
C ASP A 53 23.28 -4.71 2.13
N LYS A 54 22.95 -5.19 0.92
CA LYS A 54 21.55 -5.46 0.52
C LYS A 54 20.92 -6.57 1.35
N GLY A 55 21.70 -7.54 1.82
CA GLY A 55 21.18 -8.63 2.66
C GLY A 55 20.73 -8.10 4.03
N ILE A 56 21.56 -7.29 4.67
CA ILE A 56 21.22 -6.64 5.95
C ILE A 56 20.01 -5.70 5.74
N MET A 57 20.01 -4.89 4.68
CA MET A 57 18.90 -3.99 4.36
C MET A 57 17.58 -4.75 4.17
N ILE A 58 17.59 -5.88 3.46
CA ILE A 58 16.40 -6.73 3.29
C ILE A 58 15.91 -7.25 4.64
N ASN A 59 16.79 -7.68 5.53
CA ASN A 59 16.41 -8.15 6.85
C ASN A 59 15.69 -7.06 7.66
N GLU A 60 16.28 -5.87 7.75
CA GLU A 60 15.72 -4.75 8.52
C GLU A 60 14.36 -4.27 7.94
N LEU A 61 14.26 -4.21 6.61
CA LEU A 61 12.99 -3.88 5.95
C LEU A 61 11.93 -4.98 6.15
N SER A 62 12.35 -6.25 6.17
CA SER A 62 11.45 -7.39 6.44
C SER A 62 10.95 -7.35 7.88
N GLU A 63 11.81 -7.04 8.86
CA GLU A 63 11.39 -6.85 10.25
C GLU A 63 10.43 -5.68 10.41
N SER A 64 10.70 -4.56 9.72
CA SER A 64 9.79 -3.42 9.71
C SER A 64 8.40 -3.81 9.20
N LEU A 65 8.35 -4.53 8.08
CA LEU A 65 7.09 -4.99 7.49
C LEU A 65 6.36 -5.99 8.40
N TRP A 66 7.10 -6.87 9.06
CA TRP A 66 6.54 -7.82 10.02
C TRP A 66 5.92 -7.12 11.24
N ASN A 67 6.61 -6.13 11.80
CA ASN A 67 6.09 -5.33 12.91
C ASN A 67 4.85 -4.53 12.50
N ILE A 68 4.81 -3.95 11.29
CA ILE A 68 3.63 -3.26 10.75
C ILE A 68 2.46 -4.22 10.63
N ALA A 69 2.66 -5.44 10.11
CA ALA A 69 1.61 -6.43 9.93
C ALA A 69 1.00 -6.86 11.27
N ASN A 70 1.84 -7.10 12.27
CA ASN A 70 1.39 -7.49 13.61
C ASN A 70 0.71 -6.34 14.35
N LEU A 71 1.26 -5.13 14.27
CA LEU A 71 0.63 -3.95 14.87
C LEU A 71 -0.75 -3.67 14.26
N ALA A 72 -0.87 -3.78 12.94
CA ALA A 72 -2.15 -3.66 12.24
C ALA A 72 -3.13 -4.75 12.71
N ASN A 73 -2.68 -6.01 12.81
CA ASN A 73 -3.51 -7.12 13.27
C ASN A 73 -4.05 -6.90 14.69
N VAL A 74 -3.18 -6.51 15.62
CA VAL A 74 -3.54 -6.24 17.02
C VAL A 74 -4.57 -5.11 17.13
N LEU A 75 -4.53 -4.15 16.22
CA LEU A 75 -5.48 -3.03 16.12
C LEU A 75 -6.72 -3.36 15.28
N GLY A 76 -6.83 -4.56 14.74
CA GLY A 76 -7.94 -4.97 13.87
C GLY A 76 -7.94 -4.27 12.50
N ILE A 77 -6.77 -3.82 12.02
CA ILE A 77 -6.61 -3.12 10.75
C ILE A 77 -6.07 -4.09 9.70
N ASN A 78 -6.66 -4.07 8.50
CA ASN A 78 -6.18 -4.85 7.37
C ASN A 78 -5.01 -4.12 6.68
N LEU A 79 -3.93 -4.83 6.34
CA LEU A 79 -2.80 -4.29 5.58
C LEU A 79 -3.20 -3.80 4.19
N ASP A 80 -4.21 -4.41 3.55
CA ASP A 80 -4.73 -3.91 2.26
C ASP A 80 -5.29 -2.49 2.41
N ALA A 81 -5.98 -2.20 3.54
CA ALA A 81 -6.49 -0.86 3.82
C ALA A 81 -5.35 0.16 4.02
N ILE A 82 -4.28 -0.24 4.73
CA ILE A 82 -3.10 0.62 4.93
C ILE A 82 -2.41 0.88 3.58
N ALA A 83 -2.21 -0.16 2.78
CA ALA A 83 -1.58 -0.05 1.46
C ALA A 83 -2.42 0.82 0.52
N GLY A 84 -3.75 0.60 0.48
CA GLY A 84 -4.67 1.41 -0.30
C GLY A 84 -4.66 2.89 0.10
N HIS A 85 -4.68 3.17 1.41
CA HIS A 85 -4.56 4.55 1.90
C HIS A 85 -3.24 5.21 1.49
N SER A 86 -2.12 4.48 1.58
CA SER A 86 -0.81 4.96 1.16
C SER A 86 -0.77 5.29 -0.34
N VAL A 87 -1.32 4.40 -1.18
CA VAL A 87 -1.41 4.63 -2.63
C VAL A 87 -2.26 5.87 -2.93
N ASN A 88 -3.43 6.00 -2.29
CA ASN A 88 -4.29 7.17 -2.45
C ASN A 88 -3.58 8.47 -2.09
N ALA A 89 -2.84 8.50 -0.96
CA ALA A 89 -2.08 9.67 -0.54
C ALA A 89 -0.97 10.05 -1.55
N ILE A 90 -0.29 9.05 -2.13
CA ILE A 90 0.73 9.26 -3.16
C ILE A 90 0.10 9.86 -4.42
N MET A 91 -1.06 9.34 -4.84
CA MET A 91 -1.78 9.80 -6.04
C MET A 91 -2.30 11.23 -5.89
N MET A 92 -2.87 11.58 -4.74
CA MET A 92 -3.31 12.95 -4.46
C MET A 92 -2.15 13.97 -4.51
N ASN A 93 -0.94 13.55 -4.12
CA ASN A 93 0.23 14.42 -4.15
C ASN A 93 0.96 14.46 -5.51
N LYS A 94 0.62 13.55 -6.45
CA LYS A 94 1.20 13.47 -7.80
C LYS A 94 0.12 13.24 -8.87
N PRO A 95 -0.78 14.18 -9.08
CA PRO A 95 -1.94 13.98 -9.96
C PRO A 95 -1.58 13.70 -11.44
N ASN A 96 -0.32 13.88 -11.84
CA ASN A 96 0.13 13.74 -13.24
C ASN A 96 0.94 12.46 -13.54
N GLN A 97 1.05 11.50 -12.60
CA GLN A 97 1.65 10.19 -12.89
C GLN A 97 0.55 9.15 -13.10
N SER A 98 0.25 8.83 -14.36
CA SER A 98 -0.55 7.66 -14.71
C SER A 98 0.20 6.39 -14.30
N ILE A 99 -0.40 5.57 -13.42
CA ILE A 99 0.04 4.19 -13.23
C ILE A 99 -0.70 3.38 -14.28
N ASP A 100 0.02 2.91 -15.29
CA ASP A 100 -0.54 1.97 -16.25
C ASP A 100 -0.85 0.64 -15.53
N VAL A 101 -2.12 0.33 -15.38
CA VAL A 101 -2.57 -0.98 -14.95
C VAL A 101 -2.82 -1.82 -16.18
N ASP A 102 -2.41 -3.07 -16.15
CA ASP A 102 -2.29 -4.01 -17.28
C ASP A 102 -3.62 -4.37 -18.00
N ASN A 103 -4.72 -3.68 -17.71
CA ASN A 103 -6.04 -3.89 -18.30
C ASN A 103 -6.47 -2.80 -19.32
N GLY A 104 -5.55 -1.95 -19.71
CA GLY A 104 -5.76 -0.97 -20.78
C GLY A 104 -6.67 0.22 -20.46
N ILE A 105 -7.15 0.37 -19.21
CA ILE A 105 -7.89 1.56 -18.77
C ILE A 105 -6.89 2.54 -18.15
N LYS A 106 -6.92 3.80 -18.63
CA LYS A 106 -6.00 4.87 -18.23
C LYS A 106 -6.80 6.11 -17.82
N GLN A 107 -6.15 6.99 -17.09
CA GLN A 107 -6.68 8.32 -16.82
C GLN A 107 -7.04 9.04 -18.12
N GLY A 108 -8.20 9.65 -18.16
CA GLY A 108 -8.79 10.32 -19.35
C GLY A 108 -9.55 9.38 -20.27
N ASP A 109 -9.58 8.07 -20.01
CA ASP A 109 -10.44 7.15 -20.76
C ASP A 109 -11.92 7.34 -20.37
N LYS A 110 -12.79 7.03 -21.30
CA LYS A 110 -14.23 6.97 -21.07
C LYS A 110 -14.63 5.52 -20.74
N VAL A 111 -15.42 5.35 -19.69
CA VAL A 111 -15.88 4.04 -19.22
C VAL A 111 -17.40 4.05 -19.02
N LEU A 112 -18.01 2.88 -19.07
CA LEU A 112 -19.43 2.66 -18.77
C LEU A 112 -19.55 1.93 -17.43
N LEU A 113 -20.33 2.50 -16.52
CA LEU A 113 -20.76 1.86 -15.28
C LEU A 113 -22.29 1.81 -15.26
N HIS A 114 -22.87 0.61 -15.23
CA HIS A 114 -24.32 0.38 -15.23
C HIS A 114 -25.09 1.12 -16.34
N GLY A 115 -24.43 1.38 -17.48
CA GLY A 115 -25.03 2.07 -18.64
C GLY A 115 -24.82 3.58 -18.66
N SER A 116 -24.26 4.19 -17.62
CA SER A 116 -23.88 5.60 -17.58
C SER A 116 -22.41 5.79 -17.95
N GLU A 117 -22.11 6.85 -18.70
CA GLU A 117 -20.74 7.20 -19.10
C GLU A 117 -20.05 8.02 -18.00
N TYR A 118 -18.78 7.69 -17.76
CA TYR A 118 -17.89 8.40 -16.84
C TYR A 118 -16.52 8.60 -17.48
N TYR A 119 -15.79 9.60 -17.02
CA TYR A 119 -14.38 9.78 -17.33
C TYR A 119 -13.54 9.23 -16.18
N VAL A 120 -12.40 8.64 -16.51
CA VAL A 120 -11.44 8.14 -15.52
C VAL A 120 -10.53 9.29 -15.09
N ASP A 121 -10.70 9.74 -13.85
CA ASP A 121 -9.88 10.79 -13.24
C ASP A 121 -8.59 10.25 -12.62
N GLY A 122 -8.61 8.99 -12.21
CA GLY A 122 -7.46 8.32 -11.65
C GLY A 122 -7.60 6.81 -11.63
N VAL A 123 -6.47 6.12 -11.62
CA VAL A 123 -6.36 4.65 -11.55
C VAL A 123 -5.47 4.28 -10.38
N ILE A 124 -5.95 3.46 -9.46
CA ILE A 124 -5.27 3.08 -8.22
C ILE A 124 -5.36 1.56 -8.05
N GLY A 125 -4.35 0.84 -8.56
CA GLY A 125 -4.42 -0.62 -8.58
C GLY A 125 -5.65 -1.08 -9.37
N ASN A 126 -6.58 -1.77 -8.72
CA ASN A 126 -7.85 -2.22 -9.31
C ASN A 126 -9.02 -1.22 -9.11
N LEU A 127 -8.76 -0.06 -8.53
CA LEU A 127 -9.77 0.97 -8.32
C LEU A 127 -9.63 2.09 -9.34
N LEU A 128 -10.77 2.56 -9.82
CA LEU A 128 -10.89 3.74 -10.67
C LEU A 128 -11.58 4.84 -9.89
N LEU A 129 -11.02 6.05 -9.96
CA LEU A 129 -11.75 7.27 -9.66
C LEU A 129 -12.40 7.71 -10.97
N ILE A 130 -13.72 7.79 -11.00
CA ILE A 130 -14.49 8.15 -12.18
C ILE A 130 -15.46 9.28 -11.86
N SER A 131 -15.63 10.21 -12.79
CA SER A 131 -16.55 11.32 -12.68
C SER A 131 -17.40 11.50 -13.93
N ASN A 132 -18.55 12.13 -13.74
CA ASN A 132 -19.37 12.71 -14.81
C ASN A 132 -19.98 14.02 -14.30
N ASP A 133 -20.87 14.65 -15.09
CA ASP A 133 -21.48 15.94 -14.74
C ASP A 133 -22.40 15.88 -13.50
N GLU A 134 -22.75 14.69 -13.03
CA GLU A 134 -23.69 14.48 -11.93
C GLU A 134 -23.06 13.90 -10.68
N ASP A 135 -21.89 13.21 -10.79
CA ASP A 135 -21.42 12.34 -9.72
C ASP A 135 -19.94 11.95 -9.87
N ASP A 136 -19.23 11.85 -8.73
CA ASP A 136 -17.87 11.33 -8.61
C ASP A 136 -17.89 10.04 -7.81
N ARG A 137 -17.24 8.98 -8.32
CA ARG A 137 -17.26 7.66 -7.68
C ARG A 137 -15.89 6.99 -7.68
N GLN A 138 -15.72 6.13 -6.69
CA GLN A 138 -14.66 5.13 -6.65
C GLN A 138 -15.26 3.76 -6.94
N VAL A 139 -14.79 3.07 -7.98
CA VAL A 139 -15.31 1.77 -8.43
C VAL A 139 -14.18 0.80 -8.71
N ASN A 140 -14.49 -0.51 -8.65
CA ASN A 140 -13.53 -1.51 -9.10
C ASN A 140 -13.46 -1.52 -10.64
N MET A 141 -12.27 -1.70 -11.16
CA MET A 141 -12.00 -1.74 -12.59
C MET A 141 -12.76 -2.84 -13.34
N GLN A 142 -13.09 -3.95 -12.66
CA GLN A 142 -13.90 -5.04 -13.19
C GLN A 142 -15.38 -4.69 -13.39
N ASP A 143 -15.86 -3.63 -12.72
CA ASP A 143 -17.27 -3.23 -12.74
C ASP A 143 -17.59 -2.27 -13.90
N VAL A 144 -16.55 -1.82 -14.62
CA VAL A 144 -16.69 -0.89 -15.74
C VAL A 144 -16.24 -1.51 -17.06
N LYS A 145 -16.79 -0.97 -18.17
CA LYS A 145 -16.36 -1.31 -19.53
C LYS A 145 -15.73 -0.09 -20.18
N LYS A 146 -14.53 -0.27 -20.75
CA LYS A 146 -13.88 0.78 -21.53
C LYS A 146 -14.69 1.05 -22.81
N VAL A 147 -14.95 2.33 -23.09
CA VAL A 147 -15.53 2.77 -24.35
C VAL A 147 -14.40 2.95 -25.35
N ASN A 148 -14.34 2.08 -26.36
CA ASN A 148 -13.37 2.24 -27.45
C ASN A 148 -13.74 3.48 -28.26
N LYS A 149 -12.76 4.34 -28.56
CA LYS A 149 -12.93 5.41 -29.54
C LYS A 149 -13.08 4.76 -30.93
N GLU A 150 -14.22 4.99 -31.59
CA GLU A 150 -14.37 4.75 -33.03
C GLU A 150 -13.48 5.69 -33.83
#